data_630dd7cbbd6c5f5fbf9174122f04068b
#
_entry.id   630dd7cbbd6c5f5fbf9174122f04068b
#
_cell.length_a   1.000
_cell.length_b   1.000
_cell.length_c   1.000
_cell.angle_alpha   90.00
_cell.angle_beta   90.00
_cell.angle_gamma   90.00
#
_symmetry.space_group_name_H-M   'P 1'
#
loop_
_entity.id
_entity.type
_entity.pdbx_description
1 polymer ?
#
loop_
_entity_poly.entity_id
_entity_poly.type
_entity_poly.pdbx_seq_one_letter_code
_entity_poly.pdbx_strand_id
1 'polypeptide(L)'
;GLVKVIKDKTDTRKRLLALSPKGLEMIGELKPIWRGFENAVKDLFSETGFDMMYIISKLENALDEKDMYHRISEKIKQEQFDKIEILAYKPEFKDKFRELNYEWLNKYFTIENEDKVLLLNPEEEILAKGGEIIFALYKGDVVGTAALLKYSDGEYELAKMAVTEKVQGKQIGKKLAEEIIRLAKEKNAKILFLETNLKLIAAMKLYKKLGFILTENHNSKYARSTVKMELRLN
;
A
#
# COMPACT_ATOMS: atom_id res chain seq x y z
N GLY A 1 -52.02 4.03 -18.48
CA GLY A 1 -50.57 4.09 -18.39
C GLY A 1 -49.90 3.01 -19.27
N LEU A 2 -48.67 3.24 -19.62
CA LEU A 2 -47.85 2.31 -20.45
C LEU A 2 -47.25 1.16 -19.65
N VAL A 3 -47.23 1.32 -18.33
CA VAL A 3 -46.64 0.34 -17.39
C VAL A 3 -47.70 -0.04 -16.36
N LYS A 4 -47.72 -1.30 -15.95
CA LYS A 4 -48.50 -1.86 -14.86
C LYS A 4 -47.61 -2.47 -13.81
N VAL A 5 -48.04 -2.39 -12.56
CA VAL A 5 -47.36 -3.06 -11.43
C VAL A 5 -47.95 -4.47 -11.29
N ILE A 6 -47.07 -5.46 -11.20
CA ILE A 6 -47.44 -6.84 -10.86
C ILE A 6 -46.74 -7.24 -9.56
N LYS A 7 -47.40 -8.10 -8.78
CA LYS A 7 -46.80 -8.66 -7.56
C LYS A 7 -45.79 -9.75 -7.93
N ASP A 8 -44.65 -9.76 -7.27
CA ASP A 8 -43.72 -10.90 -7.37
C ASP A 8 -44.38 -12.13 -6.76
N LYS A 9 -44.26 -13.26 -7.41
CA LYS A 9 -44.88 -14.56 -6.95
C LYS A 9 -44.12 -15.18 -5.79
N THR A 10 -42.85 -14.82 -5.62
CA THR A 10 -41.95 -15.39 -4.61
C THR A 10 -41.73 -14.46 -3.40
N ASP A 11 -41.78 -13.16 -3.59
CA ASP A 11 -41.66 -12.18 -2.52
C ASP A 11 -42.72 -11.08 -2.69
N THR A 12 -43.78 -11.17 -1.91
CA THR A 12 -44.94 -10.26 -1.95
C THR A 12 -44.62 -8.78 -1.62
N ARG A 13 -43.43 -8.49 -1.07
CA ARG A 13 -42.94 -7.13 -0.80
C ARG A 13 -42.35 -6.47 -2.06
N LYS A 14 -41.96 -7.26 -3.05
CA LYS A 14 -41.43 -6.78 -4.33
C LYS A 14 -42.56 -6.41 -5.29
N ARG A 15 -42.37 -5.26 -5.93
CA ARG A 15 -43.26 -4.81 -7.01
C ARG A 15 -42.49 -4.89 -8.33
N LEU A 16 -42.95 -5.70 -9.23
CA LEU A 16 -42.39 -5.83 -10.58
C LEU A 16 -43.13 -4.88 -11.52
N LEU A 17 -42.41 -4.24 -12.42
CA LEU A 17 -42.98 -3.42 -13.48
C LEU A 17 -43.08 -4.26 -14.76
N ALA A 18 -44.24 -4.21 -15.39
CA ALA A 18 -44.47 -4.87 -16.70
C ALA A 18 -45.16 -3.88 -17.63
N LEU A 19 -44.98 -4.05 -18.93
CA LEU A 19 -45.70 -3.27 -19.90
C LEU A 19 -47.20 -3.58 -19.88
N SER A 20 -48.00 -2.55 -20.03
CA SER A 20 -49.43 -2.69 -20.30
C SER A 20 -49.64 -3.09 -21.78
N PRO A 21 -50.86 -3.56 -22.17
CA PRO A 21 -51.14 -3.78 -23.60
C PRO A 21 -50.84 -2.56 -24.47
N LYS A 22 -51.20 -1.37 -23.99
CA LYS A 22 -50.91 -0.09 -24.67
C LYS A 22 -49.37 0.20 -24.73
N GLY A 23 -48.63 -0.22 -23.69
CA GLY A 23 -47.15 -0.14 -23.71
C GLY A 23 -46.51 -1.07 -24.73
N LEU A 24 -47.07 -2.28 -24.89
CA LEU A 24 -46.60 -3.24 -25.90
C LEU A 24 -46.89 -2.76 -27.33
N GLU A 25 -48.05 -2.19 -27.58
CA GLU A 25 -48.41 -1.58 -28.87
C GLU A 25 -47.46 -0.42 -29.21
N MET A 26 -47.25 0.53 -28.30
CA MET A 26 -46.32 1.62 -28.48
C MET A 26 -44.88 1.15 -28.78
N ILE A 27 -44.40 0.07 -28.14
CA ILE A 27 -43.07 -0.49 -28.47
C ILE A 27 -43.06 -1.02 -29.91
N GLY A 28 -44.17 -1.59 -30.39
CA GLY A 28 -44.28 -2.00 -31.78
C GLY A 28 -44.07 -0.84 -32.75
N GLU A 29 -44.68 0.31 -32.46
CA GLU A 29 -44.55 1.52 -33.28
C GLU A 29 -43.15 2.14 -33.18
N LEU A 30 -42.50 2.06 -32.02
CA LEU A 30 -41.17 2.64 -31.78
C LEU A 30 -40.02 1.78 -32.36
N LYS A 31 -40.19 0.49 -32.52
CA LYS A 31 -39.16 -0.41 -33.02
C LYS A 31 -38.54 0.01 -34.37
N PRO A 32 -39.30 0.44 -35.39
CA PRO A 32 -38.71 0.91 -36.63
C PRO A 32 -37.85 2.16 -36.46
N ILE A 33 -38.30 3.08 -35.58
CA ILE A 33 -37.56 4.32 -35.25
C ILE A 33 -36.25 3.98 -34.57
N TRP A 34 -36.25 3.08 -33.58
CA TRP A 34 -35.05 2.63 -32.90
C TRP A 34 -34.04 1.97 -33.85
N ARG A 35 -34.53 1.13 -34.80
CA ARG A 35 -33.66 0.56 -35.83
C ARG A 35 -33.05 1.63 -36.72
N GLY A 36 -33.85 2.63 -37.13
CA GLY A 36 -33.35 3.76 -37.91
C GLY A 36 -32.24 4.53 -37.14
N PHE A 37 -32.48 4.80 -35.86
CA PHE A 37 -31.49 5.45 -34.99
C PHE A 37 -30.22 4.60 -34.87
N GLU A 38 -30.36 3.28 -34.59
CA GLU A 38 -29.23 2.37 -34.44
C GLU A 38 -28.37 2.33 -35.71
N ASN A 39 -29.02 2.26 -36.88
CA ASN A 39 -28.31 2.26 -38.17
C ASN A 39 -27.60 3.61 -38.42
N ALA A 40 -28.26 4.72 -38.16
CA ALA A 40 -27.65 6.04 -38.33
C ALA A 40 -26.43 6.24 -37.39
N VAL A 41 -26.47 5.71 -36.17
CA VAL A 41 -25.33 5.72 -35.24
C VAL A 41 -24.19 4.83 -35.75
N LYS A 42 -24.51 3.65 -36.30
CA LYS A 42 -23.51 2.77 -36.91
C LYS A 42 -22.83 3.42 -38.13
N ASP A 43 -23.61 4.06 -39.00
CA ASP A 43 -23.09 4.77 -40.16
C ASP A 43 -22.15 5.90 -39.72
N LEU A 44 -22.55 6.73 -38.74
CA LEU A 44 -21.75 7.80 -38.15
C LEU A 44 -20.41 7.27 -37.61
N PHE A 45 -20.42 6.12 -36.87
CA PHE A 45 -19.20 5.53 -36.37
C PHE A 45 -18.30 5.01 -37.49
N SER A 46 -18.90 4.42 -38.55
CA SER A 46 -18.16 4.00 -39.73
C SER A 46 -17.46 5.16 -40.45
N GLU A 47 -18.12 6.31 -40.56
CA GLU A 47 -17.54 7.53 -41.14
C GLU A 47 -16.32 8.04 -40.33
N THR A 48 -16.31 7.86 -38.99
CA THR A 48 -15.17 8.25 -38.15
C THR A 48 -13.99 7.29 -38.21
N GLY A 49 -14.17 6.10 -38.79
CA GLY A 49 -13.17 5.02 -38.79
C GLY A 49 -12.92 4.36 -37.46
N PHE A 50 -13.75 4.63 -36.44
CA PHE A 50 -13.62 4.04 -35.10
C PHE A 50 -14.83 3.17 -34.77
N ASP A 51 -14.58 1.96 -34.27
CA ASP A 51 -15.62 1.12 -33.65
C ASP A 51 -15.85 1.57 -32.19
N MET A 52 -16.74 2.54 -32.01
CA MET A 52 -17.06 3.07 -30.68
C MET A 52 -17.65 2.02 -29.76
N MET A 53 -18.42 1.03 -30.26
CA MET A 53 -18.99 -0.03 -29.43
C MET A 53 -17.89 -0.94 -28.90
N TYR A 54 -16.90 -1.27 -29.73
CA TYR A 54 -15.72 -2.00 -29.28
C TYR A 54 -14.94 -1.23 -28.21
N ILE A 55 -14.72 0.08 -28.41
CA ILE A 55 -14.02 0.93 -27.43
C ILE A 55 -14.77 0.97 -26.10
N ILE A 56 -16.09 1.19 -26.12
CA ILE A 56 -16.94 1.21 -24.92
C ILE A 56 -16.86 -0.14 -24.18
N SER A 57 -17.02 -1.24 -24.89
CA SER A 57 -16.90 -2.58 -24.30
C SER A 57 -15.53 -2.83 -23.63
N LYS A 58 -14.44 -2.35 -24.25
CA LYS A 58 -13.11 -2.43 -23.65
C LYS A 58 -12.98 -1.59 -22.39
N LEU A 59 -13.59 -0.38 -22.37
CA LEU A 59 -13.61 0.47 -21.19
C LEU A 59 -14.43 -0.15 -20.06
N GLU A 60 -15.62 -0.70 -20.37
CA GLU A 60 -16.47 -1.40 -19.38
C GLU A 60 -15.72 -2.58 -18.77
N ASN A 61 -15.14 -3.45 -19.57
CA ASN A 61 -14.34 -4.58 -19.08
C ASN A 61 -13.17 -4.12 -18.20
N ALA A 62 -12.47 -3.07 -18.60
CA ALA A 62 -11.37 -2.52 -17.80
C ALA A 62 -11.84 -1.91 -16.47
N LEU A 63 -13.06 -1.34 -16.43
CA LEU A 63 -13.66 -0.80 -15.20
C LEU A 63 -14.21 -1.93 -14.31
N ASP A 64 -14.71 -3.02 -14.87
CA ASP A 64 -15.14 -4.21 -14.12
C ASP A 64 -13.96 -4.90 -13.45
N GLU A 65 -12.81 -5.00 -14.14
CA GLU A 65 -11.58 -5.53 -13.55
C GLU A 65 -11.04 -4.63 -12.42
N LYS A 66 -11.12 -3.32 -12.62
CA LYS A 66 -10.61 -2.32 -11.68
C LYS A 66 -11.36 -1.00 -11.82
N ASP A 67 -12.22 -0.70 -10.86
CA ASP A 67 -13.05 0.49 -10.87
C ASP A 67 -12.22 1.80 -10.77
N MET A 68 -12.85 2.93 -11.06
CA MET A 68 -12.21 4.25 -11.01
C MET A 68 -11.76 4.64 -9.61
N TYR A 69 -12.47 4.22 -8.56
CA TYR A 69 -12.07 4.51 -7.18
C TYR A 69 -10.72 3.90 -6.85
N HIS A 70 -10.51 2.63 -7.20
CA HIS A 70 -9.23 1.95 -7.00
C HIS A 70 -8.11 2.59 -7.83
N ARG A 71 -8.39 2.92 -9.11
CA ARG A 71 -7.42 3.59 -10.01
C ARG A 71 -6.98 4.95 -9.44
N ILE A 72 -7.92 5.79 -9.03
CA ILE A 72 -7.65 7.10 -8.43
C ILE A 72 -6.89 6.96 -7.12
N SER A 73 -7.33 6.04 -6.26
CA SER A 73 -6.69 5.80 -4.95
C SER A 73 -5.23 5.37 -5.09
N GLU A 74 -4.91 4.54 -6.09
CA GLU A 74 -3.53 4.15 -6.36
C GLU A 74 -2.69 5.33 -6.87
N LYS A 75 -3.23 6.16 -7.77
CA LYS A 75 -2.53 7.35 -8.25
C LYS A 75 -2.24 8.34 -7.12
N ILE A 76 -3.21 8.61 -6.26
CA ILE A 76 -3.01 9.47 -5.08
C ILE A 76 -1.93 8.90 -4.15
N LYS A 77 -1.97 7.58 -3.89
CA LYS A 77 -0.96 6.92 -3.06
C LYS A 77 0.44 6.99 -3.69
N GLN A 78 0.53 6.85 -5.02
CA GLN A 78 1.79 6.97 -5.73
C GLN A 78 2.36 8.39 -5.63
N GLU A 79 1.54 9.42 -5.88
CA GLU A 79 1.95 10.81 -5.73
C GLU A 79 2.41 11.15 -4.30
N GLN A 80 1.75 10.58 -3.29
CA GLN A 80 2.18 10.75 -1.89
C GLN A 80 3.51 10.06 -1.62
N PHE A 81 3.72 8.89 -2.18
CA PHE A 81 4.96 8.13 -2.06
C PHE A 81 6.14 8.85 -2.71
N ASP A 82 5.92 9.45 -3.88
CA ASP A 82 6.95 10.19 -4.61
C ASP A 82 7.40 11.46 -3.87
N LYS A 83 6.52 12.03 -3.04
CA LYS A 83 6.82 13.21 -2.19
C LYS A 83 7.58 12.89 -0.91
N ILE A 84 7.86 11.62 -0.63
CA ILE A 84 8.67 11.22 0.53
C ILE A 84 10.14 11.27 0.10
N GLU A 85 10.91 12.10 0.76
CA GLU A 85 12.36 12.16 0.59
C GLU A 85 13.05 11.30 1.64
N ILE A 86 14.13 10.63 1.25
CA ILE A 86 14.98 9.89 2.20
C ILE A 86 16.26 10.65 2.42
N LEU A 87 16.58 10.87 3.68
CA LEU A 87 17.81 11.54 4.12
C LEU A 87 18.70 10.55 4.86
N ALA A 88 20.00 10.61 4.60
CA ALA A 88 21.00 9.94 5.42
C ALA A 88 21.11 10.58 6.81
N TYR A 89 21.67 9.86 7.76
CA TYR A 89 21.95 10.37 9.09
C TYR A 89 22.87 11.60 9.04
N LYS A 90 22.52 12.56 9.90
CA LYS A 90 23.38 13.69 10.27
C LYS A 90 23.31 13.87 11.79
N PRO A 91 24.37 14.40 12.44
CA PRO A 91 24.37 14.58 13.90
C PRO A 91 23.18 15.38 14.43
N GLU A 92 22.67 16.33 13.67
CA GLU A 92 21.47 17.13 13.98
C GLU A 92 20.19 16.30 14.10
N PHE A 93 20.15 15.09 13.53
CA PHE A 93 19.01 14.20 13.59
C PHE A 93 19.08 13.16 14.72
N LYS A 94 20.12 13.20 15.54
CA LYS A 94 20.30 12.24 16.65
C LYS A 94 19.09 12.22 17.61
N ASP A 95 18.66 13.39 18.05
CA ASP A 95 17.51 13.49 18.93
C ASP A 95 16.23 13.02 18.24
N LYS A 96 16.08 13.31 16.93
CA LYS A 96 14.92 12.89 16.15
C LYS A 96 14.86 11.37 15.98
N PHE A 97 16.01 10.72 15.80
CA PHE A 97 16.11 9.25 15.79
C PHE A 97 15.58 8.65 17.09
N ARG A 98 16.01 9.20 18.23
CA ARG A 98 15.55 8.75 19.54
C ARG A 98 14.07 9.03 19.77
N GLU A 99 13.59 10.24 19.49
CA GLU A 99 12.20 10.66 19.68
C GLU A 99 11.22 9.76 18.94
N LEU A 100 11.44 9.54 17.63
CA LEU A 100 10.57 8.72 16.79
C LEU A 100 10.49 7.28 17.29
N ASN A 101 11.62 6.71 17.71
CA ASN A 101 11.64 5.36 18.27
C ASN A 101 10.97 5.29 19.64
N TYR A 102 11.16 6.31 20.50
CA TYR A 102 10.50 6.35 21.81
C TYR A 102 8.99 6.54 21.69
N GLU A 103 8.51 7.40 20.75
CA GLU A 103 7.09 7.54 20.45
C GLU A 103 6.46 6.17 20.16
N TRP A 104 7.10 5.40 19.30
CA TRP A 104 6.62 4.07 18.91
C TRP A 104 6.75 3.03 20.05
N LEU A 105 7.90 2.98 20.72
CA LEU A 105 8.14 2.02 21.82
C LEU A 105 7.16 2.25 22.97
N ASN A 106 7.00 3.47 23.43
CA ASN A 106 6.09 3.80 24.55
C ASN A 106 4.63 3.44 24.26
N LYS A 107 4.25 3.40 23.00
CA LYS A 107 2.88 3.03 22.62
C LYS A 107 2.64 1.52 22.66
N TYR A 108 3.58 0.73 22.20
CA TYR A 108 3.36 -0.70 21.96
C TYR A 108 4.11 -1.61 22.94
N PHE A 109 5.17 -1.12 23.56
CA PHE A 109 6.11 -1.90 24.36
C PHE A 109 6.74 -1.07 25.49
N THR A 110 7.67 -1.70 26.22
CA THR A 110 8.54 -1.04 27.17
C THR A 110 9.91 -0.82 26.53
N ILE A 111 10.58 0.29 26.86
CA ILE A 111 11.94 0.59 26.40
C ILE A 111 12.91 -0.32 27.14
N GLU A 112 13.61 -1.18 26.42
CA GLU A 112 14.61 -2.11 26.95
C GLU A 112 16.01 -1.44 26.97
N ASN A 113 16.98 -2.03 27.68
CA ASN A 113 18.33 -1.46 27.79
C ASN A 113 19.04 -1.44 26.42
N GLU A 114 18.83 -2.47 25.62
CA GLU A 114 19.35 -2.60 24.25
C GLU A 114 18.84 -1.48 23.34
N ASP A 115 17.60 -1.00 23.57
CA ASP A 115 17.08 0.17 22.87
C ASP A 115 17.84 1.43 23.26
N LYS A 116 18.04 1.63 24.58
CA LYS A 116 18.74 2.81 25.09
C LYS A 116 20.15 2.92 24.54
N VAL A 117 20.90 1.82 24.51
CA VAL A 117 22.27 1.78 23.98
C VAL A 117 22.30 2.28 22.54
N LEU A 118 21.49 1.70 21.67
CA LEU A 118 21.46 2.07 20.24
C LEU A 118 20.92 3.49 19.99
N LEU A 119 19.90 3.92 20.77
CA LEU A 119 19.23 5.20 20.52
C LEU A 119 19.97 6.40 21.14
N LEU A 120 20.80 6.17 22.15
CA LEU A 120 21.62 7.22 22.77
C LEU A 120 22.98 7.37 22.09
N ASN A 121 23.54 6.28 21.54
CA ASN A 121 24.86 6.27 20.94
C ASN A 121 24.83 5.72 19.48
N PRO A 122 24.00 6.28 18.59
CA PRO A 122 23.81 5.74 17.23
C PRO A 122 25.08 5.81 16.39
N GLU A 123 25.93 6.81 16.63
CA GLU A 123 27.21 6.95 15.92
C GLU A 123 28.15 5.77 16.21
N GLU A 124 28.30 5.41 17.49
CA GLU A 124 29.19 4.33 17.93
C GLU A 124 28.60 2.95 17.68
N GLU A 125 27.31 2.82 17.98
CA GLU A 125 26.65 1.51 17.99
C GLU A 125 26.15 1.05 16.63
N ILE A 126 25.92 1.99 15.70
CA ILE A 126 25.39 1.68 14.37
C ILE A 126 26.37 2.11 13.29
N LEU A 127 26.71 3.39 13.19
CA LEU A 127 27.48 3.93 12.06
C LEU A 127 28.94 3.44 12.08
N ALA A 128 29.63 3.52 13.21
CA ALA A 128 31.01 3.07 13.34
C ALA A 128 31.17 1.55 13.11
N LYS A 129 30.10 0.78 13.30
CA LYS A 129 30.06 -0.68 13.03
C LYS A 129 29.70 -1.02 11.58
N GLY A 130 29.60 -0.03 10.69
CA GLY A 130 29.28 -0.20 9.26
C GLY A 130 27.80 -0.28 8.93
N GLY A 131 26.95 0.09 9.88
CA GLY A 131 25.51 0.26 9.67
C GLY A 131 25.16 1.61 9.04
N GLU A 132 23.86 1.85 8.84
CA GLU A 132 23.31 3.07 8.28
C GLU A 132 22.06 3.48 9.06
N ILE A 133 21.78 4.78 9.12
CA ILE A 133 20.52 5.32 9.64
C ILE A 133 19.95 6.25 8.59
N ILE A 134 18.67 6.11 8.31
CA ILE A 134 17.95 6.95 7.35
C ILE A 134 16.72 7.55 7.98
N PHE A 135 16.28 8.66 7.40
CA PHE A 135 15.08 9.39 7.80
C PHE A 135 14.17 9.61 6.61
N ALA A 136 12.88 9.59 6.85
CA ALA A 136 11.88 10.01 5.88
C ALA A 136 11.43 11.43 6.18
N LEU A 137 11.60 12.30 5.20
CA LEU A 137 11.07 13.66 5.18
C LEU A 137 9.76 13.68 4.39
N TYR A 138 8.73 14.27 4.97
CA TYR A 138 7.44 14.45 4.32
C TYR A 138 6.87 15.81 4.65
N LYS A 139 6.62 16.64 3.62
CA LYS A 139 6.16 18.04 3.75
C LYS A 139 7.08 18.92 4.61
N GLY A 140 8.39 18.71 4.55
CA GLY A 140 9.37 19.47 5.30
C GLY A 140 9.68 18.94 6.71
N ASP A 141 8.92 17.98 7.22
CA ASP A 141 9.11 17.38 8.55
C ASP A 141 9.77 16.00 8.47
N VAL A 142 10.68 15.72 9.40
CA VAL A 142 11.20 14.37 9.62
C VAL A 142 10.15 13.54 10.37
N VAL A 143 9.58 12.58 9.68
CA VAL A 143 8.38 11.84 10.14
C VAL A 143 8.60 10.35 10.35
N GLY A 144 9.77 9.84 9.98
CA GLY A 144 10.11 8.44 10.16
C GLY A 144 11.60 8.20 10.09
N THR A 145 12.03 7.05 10.55
CA THR A 145 13.43 6.60 10.56
C THR A 145 13.50 5.09 10.43
N ALA A 146 14.64 4.60 9.97
CA ALA A 146 15.02 3.18 10.01
C ALA A 146 16.54 3.07 10.11
N ALA A 147 17.01 1.96 10.67
CA ALA A 147 18.43 1.64 10.76
C ALA A 147 18.73 0.30 10.08
N LEU A 148 19.88 0.22 9.42
CA LEU A 148 20.51 -0.96 8.92
C LEU A 148 21.68 -1.29 9.85
N LEU A 149 21.60 -2.37 10.62
CA LEU A 149 22.66 -2.80 11.52
C LEU A 149 23.50 -3.89 10.84
N LYS A 150 24.81 -3.79 10.87
CA LYS A 150 25.69 -4.92 10.48
C LYS A 150 25.68 -5.96 11.59
N TYR A 151 25.28 -7.19 11.28
CA TYR A 151 25.24 -8.30 12.24
C TYR A 151 26.48 -9.20 12.11
N SER A 152 26.75 -9.64 10.90
CA SER A 152 27.96 -10.41 10.53
C SER A 152 28.33 -10.12 9.08
N ASP A 153 29.35 -10.79 8.55
CA ASP A 153 29.71 -10.63 7.14
C ASP A 153 28.61 -11.20 6.23
N GLY A 154 28.02 -10.30 5.44
CA GLY A 154 26.91 -10.61 4.55
C GLY A 154 25.52 -10.67 5.24
N GLU A 155 25.43 -10.43 6.56
CA GLU A 155 24.16 -10.40 7.27
C GLU A 155 23.92 -9.04 7.92
N TYR A 156 22.75 -8.50 7.68
CA TYR A 156 22.32 -7.20 8.21
C TYR A 156 20.91 -7.29 8.83
N GLU A 157 20.63 -6.41 9.78
CA GLU A 157 19.33 -6.28 10.44
C GLU A 157 18.67 -4.97 10.04
N LEU A 158 17.42 -5.02 9.56
CA LEU A 158 16.52 -3.87 9.51
C LEU A 158 15.96 -3.66 10.92
N ALA A 159 16.39 -2.61 11.59
CA ALA A 159 16.04 -2.30 12.96
C ALA A 159 15.56 -0.84 13.13
N LYS A 160 15.04 -0.51 14.29
CA LYS A 160 14.69 0.86 14.69
C LYS A 160 13.84 1.60 13.64
N MET A 161 12.94 0.87 12.97
CA MET A 161 12.01 1.48 12.02
C MET A 161 10.77 2.00 12.74
N ALA A 162 10.62 3.32 12.72
CA ALA A 162 9.51 4.03 13.33
C ALA A 162 8.97 5.12 12.41
N VAL A 163 7.66 5.31 12.42
CA VAL A 163 6.96 6.39 11.69
C VAL A 163 5.95 7.00 12.64
N THR A 164 5.97 8.34 12.78
CA THR A 164 5.00 9.05 13.63
C THR A 164 3.56 8.79 13.19
N GLU A 165 2.64 8.70 14.14
CA GLU A 165 1.24 8.38 13.88
C GLU A 165 0.54 9.39 12.98
N LYS A 166 0.93 10.65 13.05
CA LYS A 166 0.35 11.77 12.29
C LYS A 166 0.32 11.52 10.78
N VAL A 167 1.21 10.66 10.27
CA VAL A 167 1.36 10.38 8.84
C VAL A 167 1.27 8.90 8.49
N GLN A 168 0.75 8.07 9.37
CA GLN A 168 0.52 6.64 9.07
C GLN A 168 -0.43 6.48 7.87
N GLY A 169 -0.28 5.37 7.15
CA GLY A 169 -1.05 5.10 5.93
C GLY A 169 -0.50 5.77 4.66
N LYS A 170 0.47 6.69 4.76
CA LYS A 170 1.10 7.38 3.63
C LYS A 170 2.30 6.64 3.01
N GLN A 171 2.42 5.34 3.26
CA GLN A 171 3.48 4.47 2.72
C GLN A 171 4.92 4.82 3.17
N ILE A 172 5.12 5.68 4.18
CA ILE A 172 6.45 6.10 4.66
C ILE A 172 7.26 4.90 5.14
N GLY A 173 6.65 3.99 5.92
CA GLY A 173 7.33 2.75 6.33
C GLY A 173 7.75 1.87 5.17
N LYS A 174 6.96 1.85 4.08
CA LYS A 174 7.34 1.14 2.85
C LYS A 174 8.58 1.77 2.21
N LYS A 175 8.60 3.10 2.05
CA LYS A 175 9.73 3.84 1.48
C LYS A 175 11.03 3.62 2.27
N LEU A 176 10.95 3.69 3.62
CA LEU A 176 12.08 3.40 4.49
C LEU A 176 12.59 1.97 4.33
N ALA A 177 11.69 0.98 4.34
CA ALA A 177 12.10 -0.42 4.22
C ALA A 177 12.69 -0.72 2.83
N GLU A 178 12.13 -0.18 1.75
CA GLU A 178 12.69 -0.32 0.39
C GLU A 178 14.09 0.30 0.30
N GLU A 179 14.31 1.44 0.93
CA GLU A 179 15.63 2.07 0.97
C GLU A 179 16.65 1.27 1.79
N ILE A 180 16.25 0.71 2.93
CA ILE A 180 17.11 -0.19 3.71
C ILE A 180 17.47 -1.44 2.90
N ILE A 181 16.53 -2.01 2.14
CA ILE A 181 16.82 -3.13 1.24
C ILE A 181 17.85 -2.73 0.18
N ARG A 182 17.72 -1.54 -0.41
CA ARG A 182 18.66 -0.99 -1.39
C ARG A 182 20.06 -0.84 -0.79
N LEU A 183 20.16 -0.22 0.39
CA LEU A 183 21.43 -0.04 1.11
C LEU A 183 22.07 -1.38 1.49
N ALA A 184 21.30 -2.35 1.94
CA ALA A 184 21.80 -3.68 2.24
C ALA A 184 22.40 -4.36 0.99
N LYS A 185 21.75 -4.22 -0.16
CA LYS A 185 22.29 -4.73 -1.45
C LYS A 185 23.60 -4.04 -1.84
N GLU A 186 23.70 -2.73 -1.67
CA GLU A 186 24.93 -1.96 -1.93
C GLU A 186 26.10 -2.39 -1.04
N LYS A 187 25.80 -2.85 0.17
CA LYS A 187 26.78 -3.43 1.10
C LYS A 187 27.06 -4.92 0.84
N ASN A 188 26.55 -5.47 -0.28
CA ASN A 188 26.70 -6.89 -0.65
C ASN A 188 26.15 -7.85 0.41
N ALA A 189 25.08 -7.44 1.11
CA ALA A 189 24.39 -8.31 2.05
C ALA A 189 23.78 -9.52 1.30
N LYS A 190 23.93 -10.70 1.87
CA LYS A 190 23.26 -11.92 1.40
C LYS A 190 21.92 -12.13 2.06
N ILE A 191 21.82 -11.71 3.33
CA ILE A 191 20.63 -11.83 4.15
C ILE A 191 20.36 -10.49 4.83
N LEU A 192 19.15 -10.00 4.67
CA LEU A 192 18.59 -8.93 5.50
C LEU A 192 17.49 -9.54 6.38
N PHE A 193 17.67 -9.47 7.68
CA PHE A 193 16.65 -9.95 8.61
C PHE A 193 16.07 -8.81 9.44
N LEU A 194 14.98 -9.08 10.11
CA LEU A 194 14.37 -8.21 11.10
C LEU A 194 13.73 -9.02 12.22
N GLU A 195 13.67 -8.44 13.38
CA GLU A 195 12.93 -8.97 14.53
C GLU A 195 11.71 -8.09 14.81
N THR A 196 10.57 -8.72 15.05
CA THR A 196 9.31 -8.00 15.22
C THR A 196 8.36 -8.78 16.16
N ASN A 197 7.13 -8.28 16.28
CA ASN A 197 6.09 -8.91 17.09
C ASN A 197 4.84 -9.19 16.25
N LEU A 198 4.23 -10.36 16.45
CA LEU A 198 2.99 -10.75 15.75
C LEU A 198 1.84 -9.77 15.95
N LYS A 199 1.82 -9.03 17.06
CA LYS A 199 0.81 -7.99 17.32
C LYS A 199 0.88 -6.82 16.33
N LEU A 200 2.03 -6.60 15.68
CA LEU A 200 2.25 -5.50 14.73
C LEU A 200 1.77 -5.87 13.32
N ILE A 201 0.46 -6.07 13.17
CA ILE A 201 -0.18 -6.58 11.94
C ILE A 201 0.20 -5.77 10.70
N ALA A 202 0.24 -4.44 10.80
CA ALA A 202 0.58 -3.57 9.67
C ALA A 202 2.04 -3.77 9.21
N ALA A 203 2.97 -3.87 10.15
CA ALA A 203 4.39 -4.13 9.87
C ALA A 203 4.58 -5.53 9.26
N MET A 204 3.94 -6.55 9.82
CA MET A 204 3.95 -7.92 9.29
C MET A 204 3.46 -7.99 7.82
N LYS A 205 2.37 -7.29 7.51
CA LYS A 205 1.86 -7.20 6.13
C LYS A 205 2.85 -6.49 5.19
N LEU A 206 3.49 -5.43 5.67
CA LEU A 206 4.50 -4.72 4.90
C LEU A 206 5.70 -5.62 4.59
N TYR A 207 6.29 -6.25 5.59
CA TYR A 207 7.47 -7.10 5.42
C TYR A 207 7.19 -8.29 4.48
N LYS A 208 6.03 -8.95 4.62
CA LYS A 208 5.61 -10.00 3.68
C LYS A 208 5.51 -9.50 2.23
N LYS A 209 4.95 -8.29 2.02
CA LYS A 209 4.87 -7.69 0.67
C LYS A 209 6.23 -7.35 0.07
N LEU A 210 7.22 -7.08 0.92
CA LEU A 210 8.60 -6.81 0.51
C LEU A 210 9.43 -8.10 0.32
N GLY A 211 8.81 -9.27 0.50
CA GLY A 211 9.45 -10.57 0.27
C GLY A 211 10.11 -11.20 1.48
N PHE A 212 9.98 -10.60 2.67
CA PHE A 212 10.46 -11.24 3.89
C PHE A 212 9.63 -12.47 4.23
N ILE A 213 10.29 -13.56 4.57
CA ILE A 213 9.68 -14.82 5.03
C ILE A 213 9.90 -15.01 6.53
N LEU A 214 8.95 -15.64 7.19
CA LEU A 214 9.05 -16.00 8.60
C LEU A 214 10.11 -17.09 8.77
N THR A 215 10.96 -16.92 9.78
CA THR A 215 11.91 -17.92 10.23
C THR A 215 11.76 -18.14 11.73
N GLU A 216 12.37 -19.19 12.24
CA GLU A 216 12.41 -19.41 13.67
C GLU A 216 13.24 -18.31 14.34
N ASN A 217 12.65 -17.69 15.38
CA ASN A 217 13.32 -16.68 16.18
C ASN A 217 13.96 -17.34 17.41
N HIS A 218 15.24 -17.67 17.28
CA HIS A 218 16.02 -18.20 18.38
C HIS A 218 16.96 -17.10 18.90
N ASN A 219 16.94 -16.89 20.22
CA ASN A 219 17.87 -16.00 20.92
C ASN A 219 17.77 -14.50 20.55
N SER A 220 16.55 -13.96 20.43
CA SER A 220 16.40 -12.51 20.32
C SER A 220 16.91 -11.79 21.55
N LYS A 221 17.65 -10.69 21.34
CA LYS A 221 18.08 -9.80 22.41
C LYS A 221 16.93 -8.97 23.01
N TYR A 222 15.77 -8.92 22.32
CA TYR A 222 14.59 -8.17 22.78
C TYR A 222 13.51 -9.12 23.29
N ALA A 223 13.11 -8.95 24.55
CA ALA A 223 12.06 -9.75 25.16
C ALA A 223 10.69 -9.60 24.44
N ARG A 224 10.46 -8.45 23.82
CA ARG A 224 9.25 -8.18 23.03
C ARG A 224 9.23 -8.85 21.66
N SER A 225 10.36 -9.32 21.15
CA SER A 225 10.42 -9.98 19.83
C SER A 225 9.78 -11.36 19.92
N THR A 226 8.85 -11.64 19.02
CA THR A 226 8.17 -12.94 18.94
C THR A 226 8.41 -13.67 17.63
N VAL A 227 8.94 -12.95 16.63
CA VAL A 227 9.21 -13.50 15.30
C VAL A 227 10.43 -12.85 14.67
N LYS A 228 11.17 -13.64 13.91
CA LYS A 228 12.20 -13.20 12.98
C LYS A 228 11.72 -13.39 11.56
N MET A 229 12.02 -12.44 10.70
CA MET A 229 11.76 -12.55 9.26
C MET A 229 13.03 -12.27 8.49
N GLU A 230 13.22 -12.95 7.37
CA GLU A 230 14.42 -12.86 6.54
C GLU A 230 14.08 -12.62 5.08
N LEU A 231 14.91 -11.81 4.43
CA LEU A 231 14.93 -11.56 2.99
C LEU A 231 16.31 -11.96 2.46
N ARG A 232 16.34 -12.91 1.55
CA ARG A 232 17.57 -13.25 0.81
C ARG A 232 17.77 -12.24 -0.30
N LEU A 233 18.96 -11.66 -0.34
CA LEU A 233 19.35 -10.65 -1.33
C LEU A 233 20.29 -11.32 -2.34
N ASN A 234 19.93 -11.22 -3.62
CA ASN A 234 20.73 -11.74 -4.73
C ASN A 234 21.60 -10.61 -5.29
#